data_7e6693fa0e3f8c9d8bb6666df8dd6dd1
#
_entry.id   7e6693fa0e3f8c9d8bb6666df8dd6dd1
#
_cell.length_a   1.000
_cell.length_b   1.000
_cell.length_c   1.000
_cell.angle_alpha   90.00
_cell.angle_beta   90.00
_cell.angle_gamma   90.00
#
_symmetry.space_group_name_H-M   'P 1'
#
loop_
_entity.id
_entity.type
_entity.pdbx_description
1 polymer ?
#
loop_
_entity_poly.entity_id
_entity_poly.type
_entity_poly.pdbx_seq_one_letter_code
_entity_poly.pdbx_strand_id
1 'polypeptide(L)'
;MFETPLTVVGHIVNDPQRRKVGDQEFIKFRVASNSRRRTADGGWEPGNSLFITVNCWGRLVTGVGAALGKGAPVIVVGHVYTSEYEDRDGNRRSSLELRATSVGPDLSRVIVRIEKPGYTGPSPEKAAAAXATTRXEDVADNDDHSARDVADTEDVAAGADAADRSALPLSA
;
A
#
# COMPACT_ATOMS: atom_id res chain seq x y z
N MET A 1 25.55 4.45 17.50
CA MET A 1 24.60 3.33 17.47
C MET A 1 24.07 3.19 16.05
N PHE A 2 24.03 1.98 15.53
CA PHE A 2 23.59 1.71 14.16
C PHE A 2 22.28 0.91 14.19
N GLU A 3 21.29 1.36 13.47
CA GLU A 3 20.00 0.66 13.31
C GLU A 3 19.83 0.30 11.83
N THR A 4 19.32 -0.88 11.55
CA THR A 4 19.11 -1.37 10.18
C THR A 4 17.67 -1.07 9.75
N PRO A 5 17.46 -0.11 8.86
CA PRO A 5 16.11 0.19 8.40
C PRO A 5 15.60 -0.90 7.45
N LEU A 6 14.32 -1.15 7.52
CA LEU A 6 13.66 -2.13 6.65
C LEU A 6 12.24 -1.68 6.37
N THR A 7 11.84 -1.76 5.10
CA THR A 7 10.45 -1.60 4.68
C THR A 7 9.93 -2.94 4.20
N VAL A 8 8.80 -3.36 4.74
CA VAL A 8 8.18 -4.64 4.39
C VAL A 8 6.77 -4.37 3.86
N VAL A 9 6.48 -4.91 2.68
CA VAL A 9 5.13 -4.91 2.10
C VAL A 9 4.62 -6.35 2.13
N GLY A 10 3.44 -6.57 2.67
CA GLY A 10 2.91 -7.93 2.80
C GLY A 10 1.52 -7.97 3.42
N HIS A 11 1.16 -9.12 3.94
CA HIS A 11 -0.12 -9.33 4.60
C HIS A 11 0.07 -9.78 6.04
N ILE A 12 -0.79 -9.31 6.92
CA ILE A 12 -0.82 -9.77 8.32
C ILE A 12 -1.35 -11.22 8.34
N VAL A 13 -0.61 -12.13 8.95
CA VAL A 13 -0.96 -13.56 8.91
C VAL A 13 -1.61 -14.07 10.20
N ASN A 14 -1.62 -13.25 11.26
CA ASN A 14 -2.28 -13.58 12.52
C ASN A 14 -2.94 -12.33 13.09
N ASP A 15 -3.90 -12.50 13.97
CA ASP A 15 -4.55 -11.34 14.60
C ASP A 15 -3.55 -10.56 15.44
N PRO A 16 -3.51 -9.22 15.28
CA PRO A 16 -2.64 -8.38 16.10
C PRO A 16 -2.97 -8.52 17.59
N GLN A 17 -1.95 -8.79 18.39
CA GLN A 17 -2.11 -9.04 19.82
C GLN A 17 -1.55 -7.88 20.63
N ARG A 18 -2.38 -7.31 21.48
CA ARG A 18 -1.93 -6.33 22.47
C ARG A 18 -1.17 -7.05 23.56
N ARG A 19 -0.06 -6.48 23.93
CA ARG A 19 0.83 -6.97 24.99
C ARG A 19 1.27 -5.81 25.86
N LYS A 20 1.73 -6.12 27.04
CA LYS A 20 2.24 -5.13 27.99
C LYS A 20 3.60 -5.57 28.54
N VAL A 21 4.52 -4.64 28.60
CA VAL A 21 5.84 -4.83 29.21
C VAL A 21 6.06 -3.65 30.17
N GLY A 22 6.06 -3.93 31.46
CA GLY A 22 6.02 -2.88 32.45
C GLY A 22 4.76 -2.05 32.28
N ASP A 23 4.92 -0.74 32.19
CA ASP A 23 3.79 0.19 31.98
C ASP A 23 3.55 0.50 30.51
N GLN A 24 4.35 -0.06 29.59
CA GLN A 24 4.22 0.22 28.16
C GLN A 24 3.41 -0.87 27.45
N GLU A 25 2.44 -0.43 26.68
CA GLU A 25 1.64 -1.29 25.82
C GLU A 25 2.22 -1.32 24.42
N PHE A 26 2.21 -2.49 23.80
CA PHE A 26 2.58 -2.64 22.40
C PHE A 26 1.65 -3.63 21.70
N ILE A 27 1.62 -3.56 20.39
CA ILE A 27 0.88 -4.50 19.57
C ILE A 27 1.87 -5.31 18.72
N LYS A 28 1.68 -6.62 18.71
CA LYS A 28 2.55 -7.57 18.00
C LYS A 28 1.73 -8.35 16.97
N PHE A 29 2.24 -8.42 15.74
CA PHE A 29 1.65 -9.23 14.67
C PHE A 29 2.75 -9.73 13.73
N ARG A 30 2.40 -10.69 12.89
CA ARG A 30 3.35 -11.27 11.93
C ARG A 30 2.93 -10.91 10.51
N VAL A 31 3.89 -10.52 9.69
CA VAL A 31 3.68 -10.19 8.28
C VAL A 31 4.37 -11.22 7.41
N ALA A 32 3.68 -11.69 6.37
CA ALA A 32 4.23 -12.48 5.30
C ALA A 32 4.40 -11.58 4.07
N SER A 33 5.63 -11.46 3.59
CA SER A 33 5.95 -10.80 2.33
C SER A 33 6.38 -11.88 1.34
N ASN A 34 5.55 -12.10 0.33
CA ASN A 34 5.72 -13.19 -0.63
C ASN A 34 6.21 -12.62 -1.96
N SER A 35 7.41 -13.01 -2.37
CA SER A 35 7.90 -12.64 -3.69
C SER A 35 7.30 -13.55 -4.76
N ARG A 36 7.31 -13.07 -5.98
CA ARG A 36 7.01 -13.87 -7.17
C ARG A 36 8.16 -13.69 -8.16
N ARG A 37 8.48 -14.73 -8.85
CA ARG A 37 9.51 -14.66 -9.89
C ARG A 37 8.94 -15.09 -11.24
N ARG A 38 9.52 -14.54 -12.27
CA ARG A 38 9.11 -14.86 -13.63
C ARG A 38 9.83 -16.14 -14.08
N THR A 39 9.08 -17.05 -14.68
CA THR A 39 9.62 -18.27 -15.25
C THR A 39 10.18 -18.01 -16.67
N ALA A 40 11.01 -18.91 -17.16
CA ALA A 40 11.56 -18.83 -18.51
C ALA A 40 10.47 -18.80 -19.61
N ASP A 41 9.34 -19.44 -19.33
CA ASP A 41 8.18 -19.48 -20.23
C ASP A 41 7.30 -18.23 -20.16
N GLY A 42 7.69 -17.23 -19.37
CA GLY A 42 6.96 -15.97 -19.22
C GLY A 42 5.87 -15.99 -18.16
N GLY A 43 5.66 -17.12 -17.48
CA GLY A 43 4.69 -17.25 -16.39
C GLY A 43 5.22 -16.66 -15.08
N TRP A 44 4.37 -16.72 -14.04
CA TRP A 44 4.73 -16.28 -12.70
C TRP A 44 4.62 -17.43 -11.72
N GLU A 45 5.64 -17.64 -10.91
CA GLU A 45 5.63 -18.66 -9.85
C GLU A 45 5.94 -18.03 -8.49
N PRO A 46 5.49 -18.67 -7.40
CA PRO A 46 5.88 -18.21 -6.06
C PRO A 46 7.40 -18.26 -5.88
N GLY A 47 7.94 -17.17 -5.33
CA GLY A 47 9.34 -17.10 -4.93
C GLY A 47 9.50 -17.29 -3.43
N ASN A 48 10.53 -16.70 -2.87
CA ASN A 48 10.80 -16.78 -1.45
C ASN A 48 9.80 -15.95 -0.64
N SER A 49 9.52 -16.39 0.56
CA SER A 49 8.64 -15.67 1.50
C SER A 49 9.45 -15.22 2.70
N LEU A 50 9.28 -13.96 3.07
CA LEU A 50 9.80 -13.41 4.31
C LEU A 50 8.66 -13.39 5.34
N PHE A 51 8.90 -14.02 6.50
CA PHE A 51 7.99 -13.90 7.65
C PHE A 51 8.68 -13.09 8.72
N ILE A 52 8.09 -11.97 9.09
CA ILE A 52 8.70 -11.09 10.10
C ILE A 52 7.68 -10.72 11.17
N THR A 53 8.13 -10.70 12.41
CA THR A 53 7.31 -10.24 13.54
C THR A 53 7.46 -8.72 13.67
N VAL A 54 6.32 -8.03 13.71
CA VAL A 54 6.27 -6.57 13.81
C VAL A 54 5.81 -6.18 15.22
N ASN A 55 6.57 -5.30 15.86
CA ASN A 55 6.28 -4.75 17.18
C ASN A 55 5.99 -3.25 17.05
N CYS A 56 4.79 -2.85 17.42
CA CYS A 56 4.30 -1.46 17.31
C CYS A 56 4.12 -0.87 18.72
N TRP A 57 4.77 0.24 18.99
CA TRP A 57 4.76 0.90 20.30
C TRP A 57 4.09 2.27 20.22
N GLY A 58 3.68 2.78 21.36
CA GLY A 58 3.18 4.16 21.48
C GLY A 58 1.94 4.42 20.63
N ARG A 59 1.98 5.48 19.84
CA ARG A 59 0.82 5.91 19.02
C ARG A 59 0.35 4.87 18.00
N LEU A 60 1.25 3.98 17.58
CA LEU A 60 0.90 2.92 16.63
C LEU A 60 -0.08 1.91 17.23
N VAL A 61 -0.06 1.72 18.56
CA VAL A 61 -0.93 0.74 19.24
C VAL A 61 -2.41 1.03 18.96
N THR A 62 -2.80 2.29 19.07
CA THR A 62 -4.20 2.70 18.85
C THR A 62 -4.61 2.50 17.39
N GLY A 63 -3.81 3.04 16.46
CA GLY A 63 -4.13 2.97 15.03
C GLY A 63 -4.15 1.55 14.48
N VAL A 64 -3.13 0.76 14.81
CA VAL A 64 -3.04 -0.65 14.37
C VAL A 64 -4.18 -1.46 14.98
N GLY A 65 -4.44 -1.27 16.26
CA GLY A 65 -5.49 -2.02 16.96
C GLY A 65 -6.91 -1.71 16.49
N ALA A 66 -7.13 -0.49 15.98
CA ALA A 66 -8.44 -0.07 15.48
C ALA A 66 -8.66 -0.45 14.00
N ALA A 67 -7.58 -0.46 13.20
CA ALA A 67 -7.71 -0.50 11.73
C ALA A 67 -7.27 -1.82 11.09
N LEU A 68 -6.40 -2.59 11.74
CA LEU A 68 -5.74 -3.73 11.08
C LEU A 68 -6.06 -5.06 11.77
N GLY A 69 -6.31 -6.06 10.95
CA GLY A 69 -6.56 -7.43 11.40
C GLY A 69 -5.83 -8.44 10.51
N LYS A 70 -6.02 -9.70 10.80
CA LYS A 70 -5.49 -10.81 9.99
C LYS A 70 -5.98 -10.67 8.54
N GLY A 71 -5.08 -10.84 7.59
CA GLY A 71 -5.35 -10.69 6.17
C GLY A 71 -5.12 -9.29 5.62
N ALA A 72 -4.99 -8.28 6.48
CA ALA A 72 -4.81 -6.90 6.02
C ALA A 72 -3.50 -6.75 5.23
N PRO A 73 -3.55 -6.16 4.02
CA PRO A 73 -2.34 -5.81 3.29
C PRO A 73 -1.73 -4.55 3.90
N VAL A 74 -0.45 -4.61 4.22
CA VAL A 74 0.23 -3.54 4.95
C VAL A 74 1.59 -3.19 4.36
N ILE A 75 1.97 -1.94 4.58
CA ILE A 75 3.32 -1.42 4.41
C ILE A 75 3.83 -1.07 5.81
N VAL A 76 4.94 -1.65 6.19
CA VAL A 76 5.56 -1.43 7.51
C VAL A 76 6.97 -0.89 7.31
N VAL A 77 7.26 0.22 7.95
CA VAL A 77 8.60 0.82 7.98
C VAL A 77 9.12 0.75 9.42
N GLY A 78 10.37 0.39 9.59
CA GLY A 78 10.97 0.30 10.92
C GLY A 78 12.41 -0.13 10.89
N HIS A 79 12.87 -0.63 12.02
CA HIS A 79 14.24 -1.12 12.20
C HIS A 79 14.20 -2.60 12.55
N VAL A 80 14.94 -3.39 11.78
CA VAL A 80 15.00 -4.85 11.96
C VAL A 80 16.08 -5.21 12.95
N TYR A 81 15.81 -6.20 13.75
CA TYR A 81 16.77 -6.76 14.71
C TYR A 81 16.48 -8.24 14.91
N THR A 82 17.49 -8.95 15.42
CA THR A 82 17.36 -10.35 15.81
C THR A 82 16.99 -10.42 17.31
N SER A 83 15.88 -11.07 17.59
CA SER A 83 15.43 -11.35 18.95
C SER A 83 15.81 -12.78 19.30
N GLU A 84 16.57 -12.96 20.37
CA GLU A 84 16.92 -14.29 20.88
C GLU A 84 15.98 -14.66 22.01
N TYR A 85 15.55 -15.89 22.03
CA TYR A 85 14.70 -16.41 23.10
C TYR A 85 14.98 -17.90 23.28
N GLU A 86 14.57 -18.40 24.43
CA GLU A 86 14.64 -19.82 24.74
C GLU A 86 13.26 -20.44 24.53
N ASP A 87 13.22 -21.55 23.79
CA ASP A 87 11.95 -22.26 23.57
C ASP A 87 11.59 -23.12 24.80
N ARG A 88 10.44 -23.76 24.77
CA ARG A 88 9.95 -24.57 25.89
C ARG A 88 10.83 -25.77 26.21
N ASP A 89 11.66 -26.18 25.28
CA ASP A 89 12.58 -27.32 25.41
C ASP A 89 13.98 -26.88 25.84
N GLY A 90 14.16 -25.58 26.11
CA GLY A 90 15.44 -25.02 26.57
C GLY A 90 16.43 -24.71 25.44
N ASN A 91 16.00 -24.77 24.18
CA ASN A 91 16.89 -24.47 23.06
C ASN A 91 16.87 -22.98 22.74
N ARG A 92 18.04 -22.40 22.47
CA ARG A 92 18.15 -21.02 22.01
C ARG A 92 17.63 -20.92 20.58
N ARG A 93 16.71 -20.00 20.39
CA ARG A 93 16.11 -19.68 19.09
C ARG A 93 16.32 -18.20 18.80
N SER A 94 16.34 -17.88 17.52
CA SER A 94 16.37 -16.49 17.09
C SER A 94 15.22 -16.23 16.12
N SER A 95 14.66 -15.06 16.20
CA SER A 95 13.62 -14.62 15.27
C SER A 95 13.93 -13.22 14.77
N LEU A 96 13.60 -12.99 13.52
CA LEU A 96 13.72 -11.67 12.90
C LEU A 96 12.51 -10.86 13.31
N GLU A 97 12.74 -9.73 13.94
CA GLU A 97 11.69 -8.83 14.42
C GLU A 97 11.91 -7.42 13.87
N LEU A 98 10.83 -6.69 13.67
CA LEU A 98 10.83 -5.33 13.18
C LEU A 98 10.17 -4.41 14.21
N ARG A 99 10.92 -3.44 14.70
CA ARG A 99 10.36 -2.38 15.52
C ARG A 99 9.82 -1.31 14.58
N ALA A 100 8.49 -1.24 14.48
CA ALA A 100 7.85 -0.35 13.52
C ALA A 100 7.94 1.10 13.94
N THR A 101 8.23 1.97 12.99
CA THR A 101 8.12 3.42 13.12
C THR A 101 6.87 3.93 12.40
N SER A 102 6.44 3.23 11.34
CA SER A 102 5.21 3.56 10.60
C SER A 102 4.55 2.29 10.09
N VAL A 103 3.22 2.28 10.13
CA VAL A 103 2.42 1.17 9.58
C VAL A 103 1.22 1.78 8.88
N GLY A 104 0.92 1.29 7.70
CA GLY A 104 -0.27 1.69 6.98
C GLY A 104 -0.81 0.57 6.09
N PRO A 105 -2.07 0.66 5.70
CA PRO A 105 -2.62 -0.27 4.71
C PRO A 105 -2.02 -0.01 3.32
N ASP A 106 -1.86 -1.08 2.55
CA ASP A 106 -1.43 -0.97 1.15
C ASP A 106 -2.64 -0.61 0.28
N LEU A 107 -2.73 0.64 -0.11
CA LEU A 107 -3.88 1.18 -0.87
C LEU A 107 -3.95 0.67 -2.31
N SER A 108 -2.94 -0.04 -2.79
CA SER A 108 -3.05 -0.74 -4.08
C SER A 108 -3.98 -1.96 -3.99
N ARG A 109 -4.31 -2.40 -2.76
CA ARG A 109 -5.05 -3.64 -2.50
C ARG A 109 -6.35 -3.42 -1.71
N VAL A 110 -6.50 -2.28 -1.03
CA VAL A 110 -7.68 -1.96 -0.22
C VAL A 110 -8.06 -0.50 -0.36
N ILE A 111 -9.33 -0.22 -0.09
CA ILE A 111 -9.83 1.15 0.03
C ILE A 111 -10.03 1.41 1.53
N VAL A 112 -9.53 2.52 2.03
CA VAL A 112 -9.69 2.89 3.44
C VAL A 112 -10.27 4.28 3.56
N ARG A 113 -10.97 4.52 4.68
CA ARG A 113 -11.40 5.85 5.09
C ARG A 113 -10.48 6.31 6.22
N ILE A 114 -10.09 7.57 6.16
CA ILE A 114 -9.20 8.15 7.16
C ILE A 114 -10.04 8.94 8.16
N GLU A 115 -9.95 8.55 9.42
CA GLU A 115 -10.56 9.26 10.53
C GLU A 115 -9.45 9.83 11.41
N LYS A 116 -9.51 11.13 11.66
CA LYS A 116 -8.57 11.75 12.59
C LYS A 116 -9.05 11.53 14.02
N PRO A 117 -8.17 11.26 14.96
CA PRO A 117 -8.57 11.21 16.38
C PRO A 117 -9.29 12.50 16.78
N GLY A 118 -10.47 12.37 17.37
CA GLY A 118 -11.29 13.51 17.75
C GLY A 118 -12.17 14.10 16.63
N TYR A 119 -12.23 13.47 15.47
CA TYR A 119 -13.15 13.90 14.40
C TYR A 119 -14.60 13.66 14.80
N THR A 120 -15.37 14.73 14.85
CA THR A 120 -16.81 14.73 15.21
C THR A 120 -17.72 14.97 13.99
N GLY A 121 -17.22 14.72 12.79
CA GLY A 121 -17.98 14.87 11.56
C GLY A 121 -19.06 13.82 11.35
N PRO A 122 -19.87 13.94 10.28
CA PRO A 122 -20.95 13.01 10.02
C PRO A 122 -20.46 11.57 9.87
N SER A 123 -21.22 10.64 10.39
CA SER A 123 -20.91 9.22 10.31
C SER A 123 -20.76 8.75 8.86
N PRO A 124 -20.01 7.67 8.61
CA PRO A 124 -19.81 7.15 7.24
C PRO A 124 -21.11 6.93 6.45
N GLU A 125 -22.18 6.57 7.14
CA GLU A 125 -23.50 6.37 6.52
C GLU A 125 -24.10 7.69 6.02
N LYS A 126 -23.94 8.79 6.78
CA LYS A 126 -24.41 10.11 6.37
C LYS A 126 -23.58 10.72 5.24
N ALA A 127 -22.29 10.44 5.22
CA ALA A 127 -21.40 10.89 4.15
C ALA A 127 -21.71 10.17 2.82
N ALA A 128 -22.07 8.89 2.88
CA ALA A 128 -22.49 8.11 1.71
C ALA A 128 -23.84 8.58 1.16
N ALA A 129 -24.78 8.96 2.02
CA ALA A 129 -26.09 9.52 1.63
C ALA A 129 -25.93 10.90 0.98
N ALA A 130 -25.05 11.74 1.45
CA ALA A 130 -24.76 13.04 0.82
C ALA A 130 -24.14 12.88 -0.58
N UNK A 131 -23.54 12.04 -0.62
CA UNK A 131 -22.94 11.76 -1.80
C UNK A 131 -23.80 11.22 -2.83
N ALA A 132 -24.66 10.52 -2.48
CA ALA A 132 -25.64 10.00 -3.41
C ALA A 132 -26.63 11.08 -3.89
N THR A 133 -26.92 12.04 -3.06
CA THR A 133 -27.86 13.12 -3.37
C THR A 133 -27.25 14.15 -4.33
N THR A 134 -25.96 14.39 -4.27
CA THR A 134 -25.27 15.34 -5.16
C THR A 134 -25.15 14.82 -6.60
N ARG A 135 -25.18 13.53 -6.80
CA ARG A 135 -25.12 12.89 -8.12
C ARG A 135 -26.43 12.92 -8.92
N UNK A 136 -27.32 13.32 -8.29
CA UNK A 136 -28.56 13.34 -8.87
C UNK A 136 -28.97 14.64 -9.41
N GLU A 137 -28.32 15.54 -9.00
CA GLU A 137 -28.72 16.89 -9.39
C GLU A 137 -27.96 17.47 -10.63
N ASP A 138 -26.90 16.83 -11.06
CA ASP A 138 -26.08 17.29 -12.18
C ASP A 138 -26.46 16.71 -13.57
N VAL A 139 -27.64 16.07 -13.71
CA VAL A 139 -28.08 15.47 -15.00
C VAL A 139 -29.29 16.18 -15.61
N ALA A 140 -29.75 17.29 -15.03
CA ALA A 140 -30.88 18.04 -15.61
C ALA A 140 -30.50 19.51 -15.78
N ASP A 141 -29.93 19.83 -16.89
CA ASP A 141 -30.00 21.09 -17.65
C ASP A 141 -28.78 21.26 -18.54
N ASN A 142 -28.93 20.82 -19.77
CA ASN A 142 -28.29 21.45 -20.90
C ASN A 142 -28.83 20.88 -22.22
N ASP A 143 -29.99 21.32 -22.56
CA ASP A 143 -30.45 21.35 -23.95
C ASP A 143 -30.97 22.76 -24.17
N ASP A 144 -30.27 23.55 -24.90
CA ASP A 144 -30.76 24.48 -25.92
C ASP A 144 -29.73 25.59 -26.23
N HIS A 145 -29.60 25.81 -27.49
CA HIS A 145 -29.11 26.94 -28.27
C HIS A 145 -27.83 26.65 -29.04
N SER A 146 -28.07 26.32 -30.28
CA SER A 146 -28.32 27.16 -31.41
C SER A 146 -27.08 27.39 -32.27
N ALA A 147 -27.20 26.91 -33.47
CA ALA A 147 -26.29 27.07 -34.59
C ALA A 147 -25.91 28.52 -34.95
N ARG A 148 -24.73 28.70 -35.42
CA ARG A 148 -24.36 29.60 -36.54
C ARG A 148 -22.95 29.27 -36.97
N ASP A 149 -22.82 28.63 -38.06
CA ASP A 149 -22.34 29.00 -39.39
C ASP A 149 -21.21 30.04 -39.41
N VAL A 150 -20.11 29.71 -40.00
CA VAL A 150 -19.44 30.35 -41.14
C VAL A 150 -18.07 29.73 -41.36
N ALA A 151 -17.93 29.08 -42.39
CA ALA A 151 -17.13 28.94 -43.56
C ALA A 151 -15.66 29.41 -43.54
N ASP A 152 -14.83 28.50 -44.10
CA ASP A 152 -13.77 28.77 -45.07
C ASP A 152 -12.43 29.29 -44.53
N THR A 153 -11.38 28.66 -44.78
CA THR A 153 -10.60 28.50 -46.01
C THR A 153 -9.42 27.54 -45.79
N GLU A 154 -9.18 26.70 -46.75
CA GLU A 154 -8.00 26.14 -47.37
C GLU A 154 -6.66 26.82 -46.99
N ASP A 155 -5.50 26.21 -46.95
CA ASP A 155 -4.89 25.39 -47.95
C ASP A 155 -3.45 25.00 -47.52
N VAL A 156 -2.95 23.91 -48.06
CA VAL A 156 -1.64 23.58 -48.61
C VAL A 156 -0.54 23.10 -47.63
N ALA A 157 -0.27 21.88 -47.71
CA ALA A 157 0.78 21.12 -48.40
C ALA A 157 2.09 20.93 -47.66
N ALA A 158 2.40 19.72 -47.44
CA ALA A 158 3.43 18.90 -48.06
C ALA A 158 4.87 19.05 -47.58
N GLY A 159 5.48 17.93 -47.35
CA GLY A 159 6.91 17.74 -47.30
C GLY A 159 7.33 16.70 -46.28
N ALA A 160 7.29 15.52 -46.57
CA ALA A 160 8.18 14.50 -47.01
C ALA A 160 9.65 14.72 -46.68
N ASP A 161 10.23 13.76 -46.08
CA ASP A 161 11.40 12.96 -46.43
C ASP A 161 12.20 12.60 -45.19
N ALA A 162 12.32 11.41 -44.87
CA ALA A 162 13.08 10.29 -45.32
C ALA A 162 14.51 10.19 -44.77
N ALA A 163 14.75 9.03 -44.24
CA ALA A 163 16.01 8.29 -44.23
C ALA A 163 17.11 8.80 -43.27
N ASP A 164 17.93 8.04 -42.71
CA ASP A 164 18.40 6.69 -42.97
C ASP A 164 19.48 6.33 -41.94
N ARG A 165 19.52 5.06 -41.56
CA ARG A 165 20.73 4.28 -41.25
C ARG A 165 21.65 4.77 -40.12
N SER A 166 22.20 3.96 -39.35
CA SER A 166 22.71 2.58 -39.39
C SER A 166 23.21 2.20 -38.03
N ALA A 167 22.90 1.11 -37.48
CA ALA A 167 23.57 -0.16 -37.57
C ALA A 167 25.01 -0.23 -37.05
N LEU A 168 25.14 -0.91 -35.93
CA LEU A 168 26.07 -2.00 -35.57
C LEU A 168 27.52 -1.67 -35.22
N PRO A 169 28.26 -2.62 -34.69
CA PRO A 169 28.02 -3.51 -33.54
C PRO A 169 29.29 -3.75 -32.71
N LEU A 170 29.15 -4.60 -31.69
CA LEU A 170 30.11 -5.62 -31.24
C LEU A 170 31.26 -5.35 -30.30
N SER A 171 31.18 -6.15 -29.36
CA SER A 171 32.16 -7.10 -28.78
C SER A 171 33.26 -6.60 -27.86
N ALA A 172 33.25 -7.13 -26.72
CA ALA A 172 34.15 -8.02 -26.04
C ALA A 172 33.64 -8.27 -24.63
#